data_17559425d13822ca92ce9ea5e7990103
#
_entry.id   17559425d13822ca92ce9ea5e7990103
#
_cell.length_a   1.000
_cell.length_b   1.000
_cell.length_c   1.000
_cell.angle_alpha   90.00
_cell.angle_beta   90.00
_cell.angle_gamma   90.00
#
_symmetry.space_group_name_H-M   'P 1'
#
loop_
_entity.id
_entity.type
_entity.pdbx_description
1 polymer ?
#
loop_
_entity_poly.entity_id
_entity_poly.type
_entity_poly.pdbx_seq_one_letter_code
_entity_poly.pdbx_strand_id
1 'polypeptide(L)'
;MRNQIVTHHRTRSFIVAALSTLFVLGAITSEATSLHPVRGKNGLATSSSRIASEVGVEILRQGGNAVDAAVATAFAMAVTWPTAGNIGGGGFMIYHAADGEATAFDFREKAPLASTKTMYLNEDGSVRDNSNHDGILAVGVPGTVAGLELAHQRFGSMDWADLVQPAIDLARDGMPVSWYLHDSFKRQKHQWDLYPSSAKVFLKPDGSFYEPGDTWKQPDLADTLTRIRDNGKDGFYAGRTADLIHDFMAANDGIITREDLAKYEAEEREPIRGNYRGYEIVSMPPPSSGGVVLVQMLNILEGFDLQEIGHNSA
;
A
#
# COMPACT_ATOMS: atom_id res chain seq x y z
N MET A 1 70.62 29.63 16.19
CA MET A 1 69.77 28.57 15.64
C MET A 1 68.70 27.96 16.60
N ARG A 2 68.58 28.39 17.86
CA ARG A 2 67.62 27.77 18.83
C ARG A 2 66.24 28.45 18.86
N ASN A 3 66.08 29.68 18.34
CA ASN A 3 64.82 30.44 18.42
C ASN A 3 63.84 30.22 17.26
N GLN A 4 64.26 29.62 16.17
CA GLN A 4 63.35 29.38 15.03
C GLN A 4 62.55 28.07 15.14
N ILE A 5 63.07 27.10 15.88
CA ILE A 5 62.38 25.79 16.02
C ILE A 5 61.16 25.88 16.98
N VAL A 6 61.24 26.74 18.00
CA VAL A 6 60.16 26.90 19.02
C VAL A 6 58.95 27.64 18.42
N THR A 7 59.17 28.56 17.48
CA THR A 7 58.02 29.27 16.83
C THR A 7 57.23 28.40 15.90
N HIS A 8 57.85 27.47 15.17
CA HIS A 8 57.15 26.57 14.26
C HIS A 8 56.29 25.50 14.98
N HIS A 9 56.70 25.03 16.16
CA HIS A 9 55.88 24.09 16.95
C HIS A 9 54.67 24.75 17.57
N ARG A 10 54.77 25.98 18.05
CA ARG A 10 53.64 26.73 18.63
C ARG A 10 52.59 27.05 17.55
N THR A 11 52.99 27.46 16.35
CA THR A 11 52.08 27.78 15.26
C THR A 11 51.33 26.52 14.74
N ARG A 12 51.98 25.36 14.63
CA ARG A 12 51.37 24.10 14.26
C ARG A 12 50.36 23.62 15.32
N SER A 13 50.66 23.76 16.59
CA SER A 13 49.74 23.39 17.68
C SER A 13 48.52 24.29 17.73
N PHE A 14 48.63 25.59 17.42
CA PHE A 14 47.48 26.49 17.33
C PHE A 14 46.61 26.20 16.10
N ILE A 15 47.17 25.82 14.94
CA ILE A 15 46.43 25.47 13.75
C ILE A 15 45.67 24.16 13.94
N VAL A 16 46.28 23.15 14.58
CA VAL A 16 45.62 21.88 14.89
C VAL A 16 44.50 22.09 15.90
N ALA A 17 44.70 22.89 16.94
CA ALA A 17 43.65 23.20 17.92
C ALA A 17 42.50 24.00 17.30
N ALA A 18 42.78 24.97 16.42
CA ALA A 18 41.75 25.73 15.73
C ALA A 18 40.95 24.89 14.73
N LEU A 19 41.58 23.96 13.99
CA LEU A 19 40.94 23.03 13.11
C LEU A 19 40.06 22.01 13.89
N SER A 20 40.53 21.51 15.01
CA SER A 20 39.77 20.62 15.88
C SER A 20 38.53 21.31 16.46
N THR A 21 38.67 22.59 16.88
CA THR A 21 37.54 23.38 17.41
C THR A 21 36.52 23.70 16.31
N LEU A 22 36.96 23.98 15.06
CA LEU A 22 36.05 24.16 13.92
C LEU A 22 35.28 22.87 13.57
N PHE A 23 35.94 21.70 13.69
CA PHE A 23 35.31 20.40 13.45
C PHE A 23 34.26 20.05 14.51
N VAL A 24 34.53 20.39 15.77
CA VAL A 24 33.58 20.18 16.88
C VAL A 24 32.40 21.15 16.80
N LEU A 25 32.63 22.42 16.41
CA LEU A 25 31.54 23.38 16.20
C LEU A 25 30.68 23.02 14.97
N GLY A 26 31.27 22.44 13.90
CA GLY A 26 30.53 21.95 12.74
C GLY A 26 29.67 20.72 13.04
N ALA A 27 30.05 19.89 14.01
CA ALA A 27 29.29 18.71 14.42
C ALA A 27 28.06 19.05 15.29
N ILE A 28 28.01 20.21 15.91
CA ILE A 28 26.91 20.64 16.80
C ILE A 28 25.73 21.24 16.03
N THR A 29 25.89 21.57 14.75
CA THR A 29 24.83 22.17 13.90
C THR A 29 24.17 21.20 12.93
N SER A 30 24.37 19.89 13.09
CA SER A 30 23.54 18.91 12.41
C SER A 30 22.19 18.83 13.15
N GLU A 31 21.39 19.89 13.07
CA GLU A 31 19.96 19.74 13.27
C GLU A 31 19.48 18.74 12.23
N ALA A 32 19.13 17.54 12.70
CA ALA A 32 18.33 16.64 11.89
C ALA A 32 17.06 17.43 11.54
N THR A 33 17.01 17.99 10.33
CA THR A 33 15.83 18.68 9.82
C THR A 33 14.71 17.67 9.78
N SER A 34 13.90 17.59 10.85
CA SER A 34 12.62 16.91 10.78
C SER A 34 11.82 17.66 9.74
N LEU A 35 11.37 16.96 8.71
CA LEU A 35 10.46 17.53 7.72
C LEU A 35 9.26 18.11 8.49
N HIS A 36 8.97 19.38 8.29
CA HIS A 36 7.79 19.99 8.87
C HIS A 36 6.56 19.22 8.40
N PRO A 37 5.63 18.86 9.31
CA PRO A 37 4.43 18.15 8.93
C PRO A 37 3.61 18.98 7.94
N VAL A 38 3.12 18.34 6.89
CA VAL A 38 2.18 18.95 5.94
C VAL A 38 0.86 19.17 6.66
N ARG A 39 0.33 20.39 6.58
CA ARG A 39 -0.94 20.76 7.21
C ARG A 39 -1.95 21.15 6.14
N GLY A 40 -3.11 20.47 6.12
CA GLY A 40 -4.26 20.83 5.29
C GLY A 40 -5.32 21.55 6.11
N LYS A 41 -5.97 22.59 5.51
CA LYS A 41 -7.10 23.27 6.14
C LYS A 41 -8.43 22.58 5.86
N ASN A 42 -8.60 22.06 4.63
CA ASN A 42 -9.89 21.59 4.13
C ASN A 42 -9.94 20.07 4.00
N GLY A 43 -8.79 19.40 4.00
CA GLY A 43 -8.66 17.96 3.89
C GLY A 43 -7.23 17.54 3.56
N LEU A 44 -6.98 16.26 3.69
CA LEU A 44 -5.71 15.59 3.34
C LEU A 44 -6.04 14.27 2.69
N ALA A 45 -5.29 13.93 1.64
CA ALA A 45 -5.20 12.59 1.10
C ALA A 45 -3.72 12.17 1.11
N THR A 46 -3.42 10.99 1.65
CA THR A 46 -2.05 10.49 1.78
C THR A 46 -1.99 9.01 1.46
N SER A 47 -0.94 8.61 0.78
CA SER A 47 -0.68 7.21 0.43
C SER A 47 0.83 7.00 0.23
N SER A 48 1.24 5.76 -0.03
CA SER A 48 2.61 5.43 -0.40
C SER A 48 3.01 5.89 -1.82
N SER A 49 2.04 6.36 -2.62
CA SER A 49 2.27 6.92 -3.95
C SER A 49 1.88 8.39 -3.98
N ARG A 50 2.86 9.26 -4.29
CA ARG A 50 2.58 10.69 -4.48
C ARG A 50 1.49 10.92 -5.52
N ILE A 51 1.55 10.21 -6.67
CA ILE A 51 0.59 10.35 -7.76
C ILE A 51 -0.82 9.98 -7.29
N ALA A 52 -0.96 8.86 -6.55
CA ALA A 52 -2.25 8.45 -6.00
C ALA A 52 -2.77 9.44 -4.95
N SER A 53 -1.89 10.00 -4.11
CA SER A 53 -2.29 11.05 -3.16
C SER A 53 -2.77 12.32 -3.87
N GLU A 54 -2.12 12.71 -4.97
CA GLU A 54 -2.54 13.84 -5.81
C GLU A 54 -3.92 13.62 -6.43
N VAL A 55 -4.24 12.38 -6.86
CA VAL A 55 -5.59 12.00 -7.30
C VAL A 55 -6.61 12.23 -6.18
N GLY A 56 -6.37 11.72 -4.97
CA GLY A 56 -7.27 11.91 -3.84
C GLY A 56 -7.47 13.38 -3.48
N VAL A 57 -6.41 14.20 -3.51
CA VAL A 57 -6.50 15.65 -3.28
C VAL A 57 -7.33 16.33 -4.37
N GLU A 58 -7.21 15.90 -5.63
CA GLU A 58 -8.00 16.48 -6.72
C GLU A 58 -9.49 16.16 -6.56
N ILE A 59 -9.86 14.95 -6.16
CA ILE A 59 -11.24 14.57 -5.83
C ILE A 59 -11.79 15.47 -4.72
N LEU A 60 -11.02 15.70 -3.64
CA LEU A 60 -11.43 16.65 -2.59
C LEU A 60 -11.63 18.08 -3.11
N ARG A 61 -10.80 18.56 -4.04
CA ARG A 61 -10.95 19.89 -4.68
C ARG A 61 -12.19 20.01 -5.54
N GLN A 62 -12.59 18.92 -6.17
CA GLN A 62 -13.83 18.84 -6.97
C GLN A 62 -15.09 18.73 -6.12
N GLY A 63 -14.96 18.69 -4.80
CA GLY A 63 -16.07 18.66 -3.85
C GLY A 63 -16.44 17.26 -3.35
N GLY A 64 -15.66 16.24 -3.71
CA GLY A 64 -15.79 14.89 -3.16
C GLY A 64 -15.48 14.86 -1.66
N ASN A 65 -16.05 13.90 -0.98
CA ASN A 65 -15.82 13.66 0.44
C ASN A 65 -14.60 12.74 0.69
N ALA A 66 -14.36 12.37 1.95
CA ALA A 66 -13.23 11.52 2.32
C ALA A 66 -13.30 10.12 1.72
N VAL A 67 -14.50 9.55 1.55
CA VAL A 67 -14.71 8.23 0.94
C VAL A 67 -14.44 8.29 -0.56
N ASP A 68 -14.94 9.32 -1.26
CA ASP A 68 -14.65 9.54 -2.67
C ASP A 68 -13.14 9.62 -2.92
N ALA A 69 -12.44 10.44 -2.11
CA ALA A 69 -11.00 10.57 -2.20
C ALA A 69 -10.26 9.25 -1.90
N ALA A 70 -10.73 8.47 -0.92
CA ALA A 70 -10.14 7.18 -0.57
C ALA A 70 -10.32 6.15 -1.70
N VAL A 71 -11.50 6.08 -2.30
CA VAL A 71 -11.81 5.17 -3.43
C VAL A 71 -10.93 5.51 -4.63
N ALA A 72 -10.88 6.78 -5.05
CA ALA A 72 -10.07 7.20 -6.18
C ALA A 72 -8.56 6.99 -5.92
N THR A 73 -8.10 7.27 -4.70
CA THR A 73 -6.71 7.00 -4.29
C THR A 73 -6.40 5.50 -4.36
N ALA A 74 -7.31 4.63 -3.90
CA ALA A 74 -7.12 3.18 -3.92
C ALA A 74 -7.01 2.64 -5.36
N PHE A 75 -7.85 3.06 -6.29
CA PHE A 75 -7.73 2.71 -7.70
C PHE A 75 -6.45 3.26 -8.33
N ALA A 76 -6.09 4.50 -8.03
CA ALA A 76 -4.82 5.06 -8.49
C ALA A 76 -3.60 4.31 -7.91
N MET A 77 -3.67 3.82 -6.66
CA MET A 77 -2.63 2.97 -6.06
C MET A 77 -2.52 1.62 -6.75
N ALA A 78 -3.60 1.02 -7.24
CA ALA A 78 -3.53 -0.21 -8.01
C ALA A 78 -2.67 -0.06 -9.29
N VAL A 79 -2.59 1.15 -9.83
CA VAL A 79 -1.74 1.48 -10.97
C VAL A 79 -0.33 1.88 -10.54
N THR A 80 -0.22 2.75 -9.52
CA THR A 80 1.03 3.46 -9.19
C THR A 80 1.89 2.79 -8.12
N TRP A 81 1.32 1.81 -7.40
CA TRP A 81 1.95 1.10 -6.28
C TRP A 81 1.70 -0.41 -6.35
N PRO A 82 2.17 -1.12 -7.39
CA PRO A 82 1.87 -2.55 -7.61
C PRO A 82 2.39 -3.47 -6.51
N THR A 83 3.20 -2.95 -5.58
CA THR A 83 3.71 -3.71 -4.43
C THR A 83 2.61 -4.03 -3.42
N ALA A 84 1.58 -3.19 -3.31
CA ALA A 84 0.48 -3.37 -2.35
C ALA A 84 -0.86 -2.79 -2.84
N GLY A 85 -0.88 -1.74 -3.66
CA GLY A 85 -2.09 -1.26 -4.33
C GLY A 85 -2.59 -2.30 -5.33
N ASN A 86 -3.88 -2.59 -5.33
CA ASN A 86 -4.38 -3.72 -6.10
C ASN A 86 -5.88 -3.59 -6.46
N ILE A 87 -6.29 -4.34 -7.48
CA ILE A 87 -7.68 -4.75 -7.71
C ILE A 87 -7.84 -6.28 -7.66
N GLY A 88 -6.72 -7.02 -7.64
CA GLY A 88 -6.66 -8.48 -7.57
C GLY A 88 -6.35 -9.03 -6.17
N GLY A 89 -6.47 -8.21 -5.15
CA GLY A 89 -6.27 -8.55 -3.74
C GLY A 89 -7.44 -8.09 -2.89
N GLY A 90 -7.16 -7.64 -1.68
CA GLY A 90 -8.15 -7.17 -0.74
C GLY A 90 -7.62 -6.07 0.18
N GLY A 91 -8.39 -5.78 1.20
CA GLY A 91 -8.03 -4.75 2.16
C GLY A 91 -9.11 -4.53 3.21
N PHE A 92 -8.91 -3.44 3.95
CA PHE A 92 -9.82 -2.97 4.99
C PHE A 92 -9.95 -1.46 4.90
N MET A 93 -11.12 -0.95 5.29
CA MET A 93 -11.34 0.48 5.45
C MET A 93 -12.02 0.75 6.79
N ILE A 94 -11.59 1.78 7.49
CA ILE A 94 -12.32 2.33 8.63
C ILE A 94 -12.80 3.71 8.20
N TYR A 95 -14.09 3.91 8.31
CA TYR A 95 -14.74 5.20 8.15
C TYR A 95 -15.07 5.75 9.53
N HIS A 96 -14.72 7.00 9.76
CA HIS A 96 -15.08 7.75 10.97
C HIS A 96 -15.69 9.07 10.55
N ALA A 97 -16.95 9.25 10.87
CA ALA A 97 -17.70 10.47 10.57
C ALA A 97 -17.40 11.60 11.57
N ALA A 98 -17.72 12.82 11.19
CA ALA A 98 -17.49 14.01 12.02
C ALA A 98 -18.34 14.02 13.32
N ASP A 99 -19.45 13.30 13.34
CA ASP A 99 -20.34 13.14 14.50
C ASP A 99 -19.89 12.04 15.47
N GLY A 100 -18.81 11.30 15.13
CA GLY A 100 -18.23 10.24 15.95
C GLY A 100 -18.70 8.83 15.58
N GLU A 101 -19.67 8.69 14.67
CA GLU A 101 -20.02 7.37 14.14
C GLU A 101 -18.86 6.77 13.36
N ALA A 102 -18.64 5.47 13.53
CA ALA A 102 -17.59 4.76 12.83
C ALA A 102 -18.04 3.37 12.41
N THR A 103 -17.62 2.97 11.23
CA THR A 103 -17.81 1.62 10.70
C THR A 103 -16.53 1.09 10.04
N ALA A 104 -16.45 -0.21 9.86
CA ALA A 104 -15.34 -0.88 9.19
C ALA A 104 -15.84 -1.67 8.00
N PHE A 105 -15.11 -1.61 6.89
CA PHE A 105 -15.36 -2.43 5.70
C PHE A 105 -14.29 -3.51 5.59
N ASP A 106 -14.74 -4.74 5.53
CA ASP A 106 -13.91 -5.93 5.33
C ASP A 106 -14.08 -6.42 3.91
N PHE A 107 -13.05 -6.21 3.11
CA PHE A 107 -12.94 -6.72 1.75
C PHE A 107 -11.66 -7.53 1.55
N ARG A 108 -11.26 -8.23 2.62
CA ARG A 108 -10.17 -9.19 2.55
C ARG A 108 -10.51 -10.30 1.57
N GLU A 109 -9.48 -10.87 0.96
CA GLU A 109 -9.59 -12.03 0.08
C GLU A 109 -10.26 -13.19 0.81
N LYS A 110 -11.09 -13.94 0.10
CA LYS A 110 -11.70 -15.18 0.59
C LYS A 110 -11.05 -16.40 -0.05
N ALA A 111 -11.00 -17.50 0.69
CA ALA A 111 -10.53 -18.76 0.13
C ALA A 111 -11.47 -19.22 -1.00
N PRO A 112 -10.94 -19.68 -2.16
CA PRO A 112 -11.76 -20.30 -3.19
C PRO A 112 -12.58 -21.48 -2.65
N LEU A 113 -13.75 -21.73 -3.21
CA LEU A 113 -14.67 -22.82 -2.78
C LEU A 113 -14.02 -24.20 -2.85
N ALA A 114 -13.08 -24.39 -3.78
CA ALA A 114 -12.33 -25.63 -3.93
C ALA A 114 -11.15 -25.79 -2.95
N SER A 115 -10.90 -24.81 -2.08
CA SER A 115 -9.80 -24.88 -1.11
C SER A 115 -10.02 -26.00 -0.09
N THR A 116 -8.95 -26.73 0.23
CA THR A 116 -8.97 -27.79 1.21
C THR A 116 -7.92 -27.55 2.30
N LYS A 117 -8.10 -28.19 3.43
CA LYS A 117 -7.18 -28.10 4.58
C LYS A 117 -5.73 -28.49 4.24
N THR A 118 -5.55 -29.36 3.26
CA THR A 118 -4.25 -29.96 2.92
C THR A 118 -3.75 -29.59 1.53
N MET A 119 -4.38 -28.63 0.84
CA MET A 119 -4.06 -28.28 -0.56
C MET A 119 -2.59 -27.88 -0.80
N TYR A 120 -1.90 -27.42 0.21
CA TYR A 120 -0.49 -27.00 0.15
C TYR A 120 0.49 -28.07 0.66
N LEU A 121 0.00 -29.23 1.12
CA LEU A 121 0.84 -30.21 1.80
C LEU A 121 1.22 -31.39 0.90
N ASN A 122 2.42 -31.88 1.12
CA ASN A 122 2.88 -33.20 0.69
C ASN A 122 2.28 -34.29 1.61
N GLU A 123 2.44 -35.56 1.23
CA GLU A 123 1.95 -36.70 2.03
C GLU A 123 2.58 -36.79 3.43
N ASP A 124 3.81 -36.28 3.59
CA ASP A 124 4.53 -36.21 4.86
C ASP A 124 4.12 -35.01 5.75
N GLY A 125 3.19 -34.14 5.27
CA GLY A 125 2.72 -32.96 5.97
C GLY A 125 3.61 -31.72 5.79
N SER A 126 4.71 -31.79 5.04
CA SER A 126 5.51 -30.62 4.68
C SER A 126 4.81 -29.76 3.63
N VAL A 127 5.12 -28.45 3.57
CA VAL A 127 4.59 -27.57 2.53
C VAL A 127 5.24 -27.89 1.19
N ARG A 128 4.41 -28.10 0.17
CA ARG A 128 4.82 -28.42 -1.19
C ARG A 128 5.31 -27.15 -1.90
N ASP A 129 6.59 -27.13 -2.29
CA ASP A 129 7.20 -26.10 -3.17
C ASP A 129 6.85 -24.65 -2.81
N ASN A 130 6.72 -24.35 -1.53
CA ASN A 130 6.31 -23.02 -1.04
C ASN A 130 4.95 -22.55 -1.62
N SER A 131 4.09 -23.46 -2.06
CA SER A 131 2.83 -23.18 -2.78
C SER A 131 1.78 -22.41 -1.98
N ASN A 132 1.97 -22.25 -0.66
CA ASN A 132 1.15 -21.40 0.20
C ASN A 132 1.59 -19.92 0.18
N HIS A 133 2.73 -19.60 -0.43
CA HIS A 133 3.27 -18.25 -0.59
C HIS A 133 3.42 -17.82 -2.05
N ASP A 134 3.85 -18.74 -2.91
CA ASP A 134 4.19 -18.44 -4.29
C ASP A 134 3.31 -19.24 -5.27
N GLY A 135 2.96 -18.59 -6.37
CA GLY A 135 2.26 -19.22 -7.49
C GLY A 135 0.74 -19.17 -7.41
N ILE A 136 0.12 -19.90 -8.32
CA ILE A 136 -1.31 -19.78 -8.66
C ILE A 136 -2.25 -20.23 -7.53
N LEU A 137 -1.78 -21.09 -6.62
CA LEU A 137 -2.59 -21.58 -5.49
C LEU A 137 -2.53 -20.66 -4.27
N ALA A 138 -1.54 -19.74 -4.19
CA ALA A 138 -1.36 -18.85 -3.06
C ALA A 138 -2.35 -17.67 -3.03
N VAL A 139 -3.14 -17.48 -4.10
CA VAL A 139 -4.04 -16.33 -4.25
C VAL A 139 -5.44 -16.65 -3.74
N GLY A 140 -6.08 -15.66 -3.07
CA GLY A 140 -7.49 -15.72 -2.69
C GLY A 140 -8.39 -15.03 -3.71
N VAL A 141 -9.69 -15.21 -3.56
CA VAL A 141 -10.71 -14.50 -4.34
C VAL A 141 -10.65 -13.01 -3.99
N PRO A 142 -10.38 -12.12 -4.95
CA PRO A 142 -10.16 -10.71 -4.70
C PRO A 142 -11.36 -9.98 -4.12
N GLY A 143 -11.11 -8.99 -3.26
CA GLY A 143 -12.18 -8.24 -2.58
C GLY A 143 -12.17 -6.72 -2.82
N THR A 144 -11.05 -6.16 -3.29
CA THR A 144 -10.85 -4.71 -3.35
C THR A 144 -11.97 -3.97 -4.08
N VAL A 145 -12.37 -4.43 -5.26
CA VAL A 145 -13.39 -3.73 -6.07
C VAL A 145 -14.75 -3.72 -5.38
N ALA A 146 -15.16 -4.86 -4.79
CA ALA A 146 -16.42 -4.96 -4.05
C ALA A 146 -16.40 -4.09 -2.78
N GLY A 147 -15.27 -4.04 -2.07
CA GLY A 147 -15.14 -3.23 -0.86
C GLY A 147 -15.18 -1.74 -1.13
N LEU A 148 -14.50 -1.28 -2.18
CA LEU A 148 -14.52 0.12 -2.58
C LEU A 148 -15.92 0.54 -3.06
N GLU A 149 -16.60 -0.31 -3.82
CA GLU A 149 -17.98 -0.03 -4.23
C GLU A 149 -18.93 0.01 -3.03
N LEU A 150 -18.84 -0.95 -2.09
CA LEU A 150 -19.65 -0.95 -0.88
C LEU A 150 -19.46 0.33 -0.06
N ALA A 151 -18.21 0.76 0.16
CA ALA A 151 -17.91 1.99 0.89
C ALA A 151 -18.47 3.23 0.14
N HIS A 152 -18.32 3.26 -1.18
CA HIS A 152 -18.85 4.33 -2.01
C HIS A 152 -20.39 4.39 -1.97
N GLN A 153 -21.08 3.26 -2.09
CA GLN A 153 -22.55 3.20 -2.01
C GLN A 153 -23.08 3.67 -0.65
N ARG A 154 -22.32 3.45 0.42
CA ARG A 154 -22.70 3.85 1.78
C ARG A 154 -22.46 5.32 2.06
N PHE A 155 -21.34 5.89 1.62
CA PHE A 155 -20.86 7.18 2.06
C PHE A 155 -20.27 8.06 0.94
N GLY A 156 -20.17 7.58 -0.28
CA GLY A 156 -19.72 8.36 -1.42
C GLY A 156 -20.72 9.46 -1.81
N SER A 157 -20.24 10.51 -2.43
CA SER A 157 -21.04 11.67 -2.87
C SER A 157 -20.85 12.01 -4.36
N MET A 158 -19.78 11.55 -4.97
CA MET A 158 -19.50 11.75 -6.41
C MET A 158 -19.91 10.53 -7.21
N ASP A 159 -20.03 10.70 -8.52
CA ASP A 159 -20.29 9.59 -9.44
C ASP A 159 -19.12 8.61 -9.44
N TRP A 160 -19.41 7.31 -9.35
CA TRP A 160 -18.42 6.24 -9.36
C TRP A 160 -17.44 6.33 -10.54
N ALA A 161 -17.95 6.67 -11.71
CA ALA A 161 -17.17 6.79 -12.93
C ALA A 161 -16.04 7.84 -12.80
N ASP A 162 -16.32 8.97 -12.13
CA ASP A 162 -15.36 10.04 -11.92
C ASP A 162 -14.25 9.63 -10.96
N LEU A 163 -14.52 8.73 -10.01
CA LEU A 163 -13.54 8.21 -9.06
C LEU A 163 -12.59 7.18 -9.68
N VAL A 164 -13.06 6.40 -10.65
CA VAL A 164 -12.23 5.37 -11.32
C VAL A 164 -11.46 5.95 -12.49
N GLN A 165 -11.97 6.98 -13.17
CA GLN A 165 -11.38 7.56 -14.38
C GLN A 165 -9.91 7.96 -14.25
N PRO A 166 -9.45 8.62 -13.16
CA PRO A 166 -8.04 9.00 -13.00
C PRO A 166 -7.08 7.78 -13.06
N ALA A 167 -7.50 6.64 -12.49
CA ALA A 167 -6.70 5.41 -12.54
C ALA A 167 -6.62 4.83 -13.96
N ILE A 168 -7.71 4.91 -14.72
CA ILE A 168 -7.72 4.51 -16.14
C ILE A 168 -6.72 5.34 -16.94
N ASP A 169 -6.74 6.66 -16.76
CA ASP A 169 -5.85 7.57 -17.47
C ASP A 169 -4.39 7.29 -17.11
N LEU A 170 -4.07 7.11 -15.84
CA LEU A 170 -2.74 6.73 -15.38
C LEU A 170 -2.25 5.39 -15.99
N ALA A 171 -3.12 4.39 -16.06
CA ALA A 171 -2.78 3.09 -16.61
C ALA A 171 -2.60 3.13 -18.14
N ARG A 172 -3.50 3.84 -18.84
CA ARG A 172 -3.51 3.92 -20.31
C ARG A 172 -2.40 4.83 -20.86
N ASP A 173 -2.31 6.05 -20.32
CA ASP A 173 -1.39 7.07 -20.82
C ASP A 173 0.01 6.87 -20.26
N GLY A 174 0.09 6.18 -19.11
CA GLY A 174 1.32 5.82 -18.42
C GLY A 174 1.74 6.86 -17.38
N MET A 175 2.66 6.45 -16.54
CA MET A 175 3.22 7.28 -15.49
C MET A 175 4.74 7.14 -15.44
N PRO A 176 5.48 8.15 -14.92
CA PRO A 176 6.92 8.04 -14.78
C PRO A 176 7.29 7.01 -13.71
N VAL A 177 8.21 6.11 -14.05
CA VAL A 177 8.79 5.17 -13.09
C VAL A 177 9.63 5.93 -12.08
N SER A 178 9.34 5.76 -10.80
CA SER A 178 10.13 6.30 -9.70
C SER A 178 11.35 5.42 -9.40
N TRP A 179 12.34 5.95 -8.67
CA TRP A 179 13.46 5.15 -8.14
C TRP A 179 12.96 3.95 -7.31
N TYR A 180 11.92 4.14 -6.52
CA TYR A 180 11.32 3.06 -5.74
C TYR A 180 10.77 1.93 -6.63
N LEU A 181 10.01 2.28 -7.68
CA LEU A 181 9.47 1.28 -8.62
C LEU A 181 10.57 0.56 -9.39
N HIS A 182 11.57 1.30 -9.90
CA HIS A 182 12.73 0.71 -10.56
C HIS A 182 13.41 -0.34 -9.67
N ASP A 183 13.74 0.04 -8.43
CA ASP A 183 14.37 -0.88 -7.47
C ASP A 183 13.45 -2.05 -7.10
N SER A 184 12.14 -1.81 -7.01
CA SER A 184 11.16 -2.85 -6.75
C SER A 184 11.12 -3.88 -7.88
N PHE A 185 11.08 -3.44 -9.14
CA PHE A 185 11.10 -4.33 -10.30
C PHE A 185 12.39 -5.16 -10.35
N LYS A 186 13.54 -4.56 -10.06
CA LYS A 186 14.82 -5.28 -10.00
C LYS A 186 14.88 -6.31 -8.88
N ARG A 187 14.36 -6.00 -7.69
CA ARG A 187 14.32 -6.96 -6.56
C ARG A 187 13.50 -8.21 -6.89
N GLN A 188 12.48 -8.07 -7.74
CA GLN A 188 11.60 -9.16 -8.12
C GLN A 188 12.07 -9.92 -9.38
N LYS A 189 13.32 -9.73 -9.82
CA LYS A 189 13.82 -10.35 -11.05
C LYS A 189 13.55 -11.86 -11.12
N HIS A 190 13.73 -12.57 -10.01
CA HIS A 190 13.49 -14.01 -9.97
C HIS A 190 12.03 -14.38 -10.24
N GLN A 191 11.07 -13.53 -9.88
CA GLN A 191 9.65 -13.73 -10.18
C GLN A 191 9.38 -13.54 -11.68
N TRP A 192 10.03 -12.55 -12.30
CA TRP A 192 9.90 -12.34 -13.74
C TRP A 192 10.44 -13.50 -14.56
N ASP A 193 11.47 -14.18 -14.07
CA ASP A 193 12.02 -15.37 -14.72
C ASP A 193 11.07 -16.59 -14.58
N LEU A 194 10.28 -16.66 -13.50
CA LEU A 194 9.31 -17.74 -13.24
C LEU A 194 7.95 -17.52 -13.88
N TYR A 195 7.51 -16.27 -13.99
CA TYR A 195 6.15 -15.89 -14.41
C TYR A 195 6.17 -14.98 -15.64
N PRO A 196 6.21 -15.53 -16.87
CA PRO A 196 6.29 -14.74 -18.11
C PRO A 196 5.13 -13.76 -18.31
N SER A 197 3.92 -14.08 -17.80
CA SER A 197 2.77 -13.17 -17.82
C SER A 197 3.02 -11.89 -17.00
N SER A 198 3.66 -12.01 -15.85
CA SER A 198 4.06 -10.88 -15.03
C SER A 198 5.24 -10.13 -15.65
N ALA A 199 6.24 -10.85 -16.16
CA ALA A 199 7.38 -10.24 -16.85
C ALA A 199 6.94 -9.30 -17.98
N LYS A 200 5.94 -9.68 -18.76
CA LYS A 200 5.37 -8.87 -19.85
C LYS A 200 4.84 -7.50 -19.36
N VAL A 201 4.40 -7.41 -18.12
CA VAL A 201 3.87 -6.17 -17.54
C VAL A 201 4.98 -5.31 -16.95
N PHE A 202 5.94 -5.94 -16.24
CA PHE A 202 6.92 -5.24 -15.40
C PHE A 202 8.29 -5.03 -16.06
N LEU A 203 8.53 -5.64 -17.22
CA LEU A 203 9.72 -5.44 -18.03
C LEU A 203 9.37 -4.78 -19.36
N LYS A 204 10.37 -4.13 -19.98
CA LYS A 204 10.28 -3.64 -21.36
C LYS A 204 10.18 -4.83 -22.34
N PRO A 205 9.74 -4.62 -23.58
CA PRO A 205 9.63 -5.68 -24.57
C PRO A 205 10.94 -6.42 -24.89
N ASP A 206 12.08 -5.76 -24.67
CA ASP A 206 13.43 -6.34 -24.81
C ASP A 206 13.91 -7.09 -23.56
N GLY A 207 13.08 -7.18 -22.53
CA GLY A 207 13.40 -7.83 -21.25
C GLY A 207 14.21 -6.96 -20.27
N SER A 208 14.55 -5.73 -20.63
CA SER A 208 15.22 -4.81 -19.74
C SER A 208 14.24 -4.18 -18.72
N PHE A 209 14.80 -3.64 -17.62
CA PHE A 209 14.00 -2.91 -16.63
C PHE A 209 13.67 -1.50 -17.13
N TYR A 210 12.52 -0.98 -16.67
CA TYR A 210 12.22 0.45 -16.79
C TYR A 210 13.18 1.23 -15.91
N GLU A 211 13.77 2.30 -16.47
CA GLU A 211 14.62 3.22 -15.73
C GLU A 211 13.81 4.35 -15.09
N PRO A 212 14.30 5.00 -14.02
CA PRO A 212 13.63 6.16 -13.44
C PRO A 212 13.37 7.26 -14.48
N GLY A 213 12.12 7.70 -14.57
CA GLY A 213 11.67 8.66 -15.58
C GLY A 213 11.09 8.03 -16.86
N ASP A 214 11.31 6.74 -17.11
CA ASP A 214 10.64 6.05 -18.22
C ASP A 214 9.11 6.04 -17.99
N THR A 215 8.36 6.11 -19.08
CA THR A 215 6.89 5.98 -19.02
C THR A 215 6.50 4.52 -18.98
N TRP A 216 5.85 4.11 -17.90
CA TRP A 216 5.28 2.76 -17.73
C TRP A 216 3.78 2.78 -17.97
N LYS A 217 3.30 1.95 -18.89
CA LYS A 217 1.90 1.81 -19.28
C LYS A 217 1.38 0.42 -18.94
N GLN A 218 0.09 0.36 -18.58
CA GLN A 218 -0.60 -0.87 -18.17
C GLN A 218 -1.94 -0.99 -18.92
N PRO A 219 -1.95 -1.22 -20.25
CA PRO A 219 -3.16 -1.18 -21.06
C PRO A 219 -4.20 -2.21 -20.62
N ASP A 220 -3.81 -3.42 -20.27
CA ASP A 220 -4.74 -4.47 -19.82
C ASP A 220 -5.43 -4.09 -18.49
N LEU A 221 -4.70 -3.37 -17.61
CA LEU A 221 -5.26 -2.81 -16.37
C LEU A 221 -6.22 -1.66 -16.68
N ALA A 222 -5.88 -0.78 -17.63
CA ALA A 222 -6.77 0.29 -18.08
C ALA A 222 -8.09 -0.25 -18.62
N ASP A 223 -8.06 -1.32 -19.41
CA ASP A 223 -9.25 -1.99 -19.93
C ASP A 223 -10.09 -2.61 -18.80
N THR A 224 -9.45 -3.19 -17.80
CA THR A 224 -10.14 -3.76 -16.64
C THR A 224 -10.79 -2.66 -15.78
N LEU A 225 -10.06 -1.59 -15.50
CA LEU A 225 -10.59 -0.42 -14.79
C LEU A 225 -11.74 0.25 -15.56
N THR A 226 -11.68 0.26 -16.89
CA THR A 226 -12.78 0.77 -17.73
C THR A 226 -14.05 -0.06 -17.54
N ARG A 227 -13.95 -1.39 -17.49
CA ARG A 227 -15.11 -2.25 -17.20
C ARG A 227 -15.66 -2.01 -15.80
N ILE A 228 -14.78 -1.80 -14.81
CA ILE A 228 -15.17 -1.47 -13.42
C ILE A 228 -15.85 -0.09 -13.35
N ARG A 229 -15.33 0.91 -14.07
CA ARG A 229 -15.96 2.23 -14.17
C ARG A 229 -17.39 2.15 -14.71
N ASP A 230 -17.57 1.39 -15.78
CA ASP A 230 -18.84 1.35 -16.54
C ASP A 230 -19.90 0.45 -15.90
N ASN A 231 -19.48 -0.56 -15.10
CA ASN A 231 -20.38 -1.60 -14.57
C ASN A 231 -20.24 -1.83 -13.06
N GLY A 232 -19.55 -0.96 -12.33
CA GLY A 232 -19.29 -1.17 -10.90
C GLY A 232 -18.52 -2.47 -10.64
N LYS A 233 -18.83 -3.14 -9.54
CA LYS A 233 -18.21 -4.43 -9.20
C LYS A 233 -18.43 -5.51 -10.26
N ASP A 234 -19.53 -5.48 -10.98
CA ASP A 234 -19.82 -6.47 -12.02
C ASP A 234 -18.82 -6.38 -13.19
N GLY A 235 -18.18 -5.23 -13.41
CA GLY A 235 -17.07 -5.08 -14.34
C GLY A 235 -15.84 -5.91 -13.98
N PHE A 236 -15.75 -6.40 -12.73
CA PHE A 236 -14.69 -7.28 -12.23
C PHE A 236 -15.18 -8.71 -11.97
N TYR A 237 -16.28 -8.89 -11.23
CA TYR A 237 -16.76 -10.19 -10.76
C TYR A 237 -17.63 -10.93 -11.75
N ALA A 238 -18.04 -10.29 -12.84
CA ALA A 238 -18.82 -10.89 -13.92
C ALA A 238 -18.23 -10.56 -15.30
N GLY A 239 -18.77 -11.18 -16.34
CA GLY A 239 -18.42 -10.92 -17.73
C GLY A 239 -16.93 -11.13 -18.03
N ARG A 240 -16.38 -10.24 -18.89
CA ARG A 240 -15.04 -10.43 -19.48
C ARG A 240 -13.91 -10.54 -18.45
N THR A 241 -13.91 -9.75 -17.37
CA THR A 241 -12.84 -9.82 -16.36
C THR A 241 -12.89 -11.15 -15.61
N ALA A 242 -14.07 -11.58 -15.19
CA ALA A 242 -14.25 -12.87 -14.53
C ALA A 242 -13.86 -14.04 -15.45
N ASP A 243 -14.16 -13.95 -16.74
CA ASP A 243 -13.75 -14.94 -17.74
C ASP A 243 -12.23 -15.02 -17.85
N LEU A 244 -11.55 -13.88 -17.95
CA LEU A 244 -10.08 -13.83 -18.04
C LEU A 244 -9.40 -14.43 -16.80
N ILE A 245 -9.92 -14.14 -15.61
CA ILE A 245 -9.40 -14.72 -14.35
C ILE A 245 -9.61 -16.23 -14.36
N HIS A 246 -10.84 -16.69 -14.62
CA HIS A 246 -11.17 -18.11 -14.64
C HIS A 246 -10.34 -18.88 -15.65
N ASP A 247 -10.25 -18.38 -16.89
CA ASP A 247 -9.52 -19.05 -17.98
C ASP A 247 -8.01 -19.14 -17.68
N PHE A 248 -7.44 -18.08 -17.07
CA PHE A 248 -6.04 -18.11 -16.62
C PHE A 248 -5.83 -19.11 -15.48
N MET A 249 -6.73 -19.15 -14.50
CA MET A 249 -6.70 -20.13 -13.41
C MET A 249 -6.77 -21.55 -13.95
N ALA A 250 -7.72 -21.84 -14.84
CA ALA A 250 -7.90 -23.17 -15.43
C ALA A 250 -6.69 -23.61 -16.27
N ALA A 251 -6.05 -22.67 -16.98
CA ALA A 251 -4.86 -22.96 -17.78
C ALA A 251 -3.57 -23.19 -16.98
N ASN A 252 -3.56 -22.83 -15.70
CA ASN A 252 -2.37 -22.88 -14.83
C ASN A 252 -2.60 -23.65 -13.51
N ASP A 253 -3.55 -24.59 -13.49
CA ASP A 253 -3.90 -25.42 -12.33
C ASP A 253 -4.33 -24.61 -11.08
N GLY A 254 -4.85 -23.39 -11.29
CA GLY A 254 -5.45 -22.57 -10.24
C GLY A 254 -6.89 -23.01 -9.94
N ILE A 255 -7.43 -22.54 -8.80
CA ILE A 255 -8.71 -23.02 -8.28
C ILE A 255 -9.79 -21.94 -8.14
N ILE A 256 -9.51 -20.69 -8.52
CA ILE A 256 -10.55 -19.64 -8.55
C ILE A 256 -11.42 -19.83 -9.80
N THR A 257 -12.74 -19.91 -9.59
CA THR A 257 -13.74 -20.10 -10.62
C THR A 257 -14.62 -18.86 -10.79
N ARG A 258 -15.47 -18.85 -11.83
CA ARG A 258 -16.51 -17.84 -11.99
C ARG A 258 -17.49 -17.82 -10.81
N GLU A 259 -17.76 -18.97 -10.22
CA GLU A 259 -18.65 -19.10 -9.07
C GLU A 259 -18.04 -18.43 -7.82
N ASP A 260 -16.73 -18.58 -7.61
CA ASP A 260 -16.01 -17.90 -6.53
C ASP A 260 -16.11 -16.39 -6.65
N LEU A 261 -15.89 -15.87 -7.85
CA LEU A 261 -15.99 -14.45 -8.15
C LEU A 261 -17.43 -13.93 -7.95
N ALA A 262 -18.42 -14.62 -8.49
CA ALA A 262 -19.83 -14.24 -8.40
C ALA A 262 -20.37 -14.26 -6.94
N LYS A 263 -19.80 -15.10 -6.09
CA LYS A 263 -20.20 -15.21 -4.67
C LYS A 263 -19.42 -14.30 -3.74
N TYR A 264 -18.44 -13.56 -4.26
CA TYR A 264 -17.67 -12.68 -3.39
C TYR A 264 -18.52 -11.48 -2.93
N GLU A 265 -18.54 -11.23 -1.63
CA GLU A 265 -19.19 -10.09 -1.01
C GLU A 265 -18.23 -9.46 0.01
N ALA A 266 -18.12 -8.14 -0.03
CA ALA A 266 -17.49 -7.35 1.04
C ALA A 266 -18.48 -7.19 2.20
N GLU A 267 -17.96 -7.01 3.41
CA GLU A 267 -18.77 -6.96 4.64
C GLU A 267 -18.56 -5.64 5.37
N GLU A 268 -19.66 -5.06 5.87
CA GLU A 268 -19.61 -3.97 6.85
C GLU A 268 -19.59 -4.58 8.26
N ARG A 269 -18.69 -4.09 9.12
CA ARG A 269 -18.43 -4.63 10.46
C ARG A 269 -18.40 -3.53 11.51
N GLU A 270 -18.74 -3.87 12.74
CA GLU A 270 -18.48 -3.01 13.91
C GLU A 270 -16.97 -2.91 14.18
N PRO A 271 -16.38 -1.70 14.26
CA PRO A 271 -14.97 -1.54 14.59
C PRO A 271 -14.69 -1.96 16.03
N ILE A 272 -13.46 -2.40 16.28
CA ILE A 272 -12.95 -2.54 17.66
C ILE A 272 -12.75 -1.15 18.25
N ARG A 273 -13.22 -0.97 19.48
CA ARG A 273 -13.01 0.24 20.26
C ARG A 273 -12.15 -0.06 21.49
N GLY A 274 -11.29 0.85 21.84
CA GLY A 274 -10.46 0.82 23.05
C GLY A 274 -10.25 2.23 23.57
N ASN A 275 -9.58 2.35 24.72
CA ASN A 275 -9.14 3.63 25.27
C ASN A 275 -7.66 3.55 25.63
N TYR A 276 -6.94 4.63 25.41
CA TYR A 276 -5.56 4.77 25.83
C TYR A 276 -5.30 6.19 26.30
N ARG A 277 -5.01 6.37 27.58
CA ARG A 277 -4.70 7.67 28.19
C ARG A 277 -5.75 8.76 27.89
N GLY A 278 -7.02 8.37 27.86
CA GLY A 278 -8.14 9.28 27.58
C GLY A 278 -8.45 9.50 26.10
N TYR A 279 -7.71 8.85 25.21
CA TYR A 279 -8.00 8.86 23.76
C TYR A 279 -8.77 7.61 23.37
N GLU A 280 -9.86 7.80 22.62
CA GLU A 280 -10.56 6.67 22.00
C GLU A 280 -9.72 6.12 20.85
N ILE A 281 -9.64 4.78 20.80
CA ILE A 281 -8.99 4.02 19.73
C ILE A 281 -10.08 3.29 18.95
N VAL A 282 -10.16 3.54 17.65
CA VAL A 282 -11.06 2.84 16.72
C VAL A 282 -10.20 2.09 15.72
N SER A 283 -10.39 0.79 15.59
CA SER A 283 -9.55 -0.04 14.74
C SER A 283 -10.31 -1.19 14.09
N MET A 284 -9.66 -1.85 13.11
CA MET A 284 -10.27 -2.94 12.35
C MET A 284 -10.49 -4.18 13.22
N PRO A 285 -11.71 -4.76 13.21
CA PRO A 285 -12.01 -6.03 13.90
C PRO A 285 -11.41 -7.23 13.17
N PRO A 286 -11.47 -8.44 13.74
CA PRO A 286 -11.20 -9.67 12.99
C PRO A 286 -12.01 -9.72 11.68
N PRO A 287 -11.40 -10.22 10.58
CA PRO A 287 -10.22 -11.08 10.53
C PRO A 287 -8.87 -10.34 10.60
N SER A 288 -8.85 -9.01 10.71
CA SER A 288 -7.61 -8.28 10.99
C SER A 288 -7.17 -8.52 12.43
N SER A 289 -5.91 -8.93 12.63
CA SER A 289 -5.31 -8.98 13.97
C SER A 289 -4.90 -7.59 14.48
N GLY A 290 -4.79 -6.60 13.57
CA GLY A 290 -4.23 -5.29 13.87
C GLY A 290 -4.94 -4.55 14.98
N GLY A 291 -6.28 -4.52 14.98
CA GLY A 291 -7.03 -3.81 16.01
C GLY A 291 -6.92 -4.46 17.38
N VAL A 292 -7.08 -5.77 17.47
CA VAL A 292 -6.97 -6.53 18.73
C VAL A 292 -5.55 -6.35 19.33
N VAL A 293 -4.52 -6.57 18.53
CA VAL A 293 -3.13 -6.45 18.98
C VAL A 293 -2.80 -5.02 19.40
N LEU A 294 -3.26 -4.01 18.63
CA LEU A 294 -3.05 -2.61 18.97
C LEU A 294 -3.66 -2.26 20.34
N VAL A 295 -4.95 -2.58 20.56
CA VAL A 295 -5.61 -2.29 21.83
C VAL A 295 -4.96 -3.04 22.99
N GLN A 296 -4.56 -4.31 22.78
CA GLN A 296 -3.85 -5.09 23.79
C GLN A 296 -2.50 -4.47 24.16
N MET A 297 -1.70 -4.06 23.18
CA MET A 297 -0.42 -3.39 23.44
C MET A 297 -0.61 -2.06 24.17
N LEU A 298 -1.59 -1.25 23.76
CA LEU A 298 -1.88 0.02 24.42
C LEU A 298 -2.33 -0.18 25.88
N ASN A 299 -3.18 -1.18 26.15
CA ASN A 299 -3.61 -1.53 27.50
C ASN A 299 -2.41 -1.94 28.39
N ILE A 300 -1.43 -2.68 27.84
CA ILE A 300 -0.20 -3.03 28.58
C ILE A 300 0.63 -1.76 28.85
N LEU A 301 0.82 -0.90 27.83
CA LEU A 301 1.61 0.32 27.95
C LEU A 301 0.98 1.37 28.87
N GLU A 302 -0.32 1.31 29.11
CA GLU A 302 -1.00 2.23 30.04
C GLU A 302 -0.52 2.10 31.47
N GLY A 303 0.01 0.91 31.83
CA GLY A 303 0.61 0.64 33.15
C GLY A 303 2.01 1.23 33.36
N PHE A 304 2.62 1.87 32.35
CA PHE A 304 3.98 2.42 32.41
C PHE A 304 3.98 3.93 32.23
N ASP A 305 4.79 4.67 33.00
CA ASP A 305 5.07 6.09 32.77
C ASP A 305 6.13 6.24 31.66
N LEU A 306 5.67 6.25 30.40
CA LEU A 306 6.57 6.38 29.25
C LEU A 306 7.27 7.75 29.19
N GLN A 307 6.75 8.78 29.88
CA GLN A 307 7.38 10.09 29.93
C GLN A 307 8.57 10.07 30.89
N GLU A 308 8.44 9.39 32.05
CA GLU A 308 9.52 9.19 33.00
C GLU A 308 10.63 8.30 32.41
N ILE A 309 10.25 7.24 31.70
CA ILE A 309 11.18 6.32 31.04
C ILE A 309 12.03 7.05 29.98
N GLY A 310 11.43 7.99 29.24
CA GLY A 310 12.13 8.81 28.24
C GLY A 310 12.23 8.18 26.85
N HIS A 311 12.55 9.01 25.86
CA HIS A 311 12.64 8.60 24.44
C HIS A 311 13.87 7.70 24.19
N ASN A 312 13.66 6.55 23.58
CA ASN A 312 14.71 5.55 23.25
C ASN A 312 15.56 5.09 24.43
N SER A 313 15.03 5.13 25.65
CA SER A 313 15.68 4.52 26.81
C SER A 313 15.57 2.99 26.76
N ALA A 314 16.56 2.29 27.34
CA ALA A 314 16.57 0.84 27.45
C ALA A 314 15.76 0.38 28.67
#